data_31a57cd8b4a5ceeae468994bc1a485a1
#
_entry.id   31a57cd8b4a5ceeae468994bc1a485a1
#
_cell.length_a   1.000
_cell.length_b   1.000
_cell.length_c   1.000
_cell.angle_alpha   90.00
_cell.angle_beta   90.00
_cell.angle_gamma   90.00
#
_symmetry.space_group_name_H-M   'P 1'
#
loop_
_entity.id
_entity.type
_entity.pdbx_description
1 polymer ?
#
loop_
_entity_poly.entity_id
_entity_poly.type
_entity_poly.pdbx_seq_one_letter_code
_entity_poly.pdbx_strand_id
1 'polypeptide(L)'
;MPIRSVILLVFALCIAVPSRAHEFWLAPVTVPLVAGDSARLTLRVGEYFEGELIGFSTSQTRDLRQYSAAGNIDLQTLLPQDISASGVLVPLSAPGTHMVIFNSQPNTISLSADTFHAYLHDEGLDFIKTQRQAAGIAGTPGRERYRRFVKTLISVAPKPGAVSSQAIKPDTTHSTLTGQRLEILPINNPMVMSPGDVLGVRVVFDGKPLEDALLKAWHRRGGQTLIIRAKTAADGSAAFDLPYAGPWMISVVHMVPVFDVKDIDWDSLWSNLSFNLGGKP
;
A
#
# COMPACT_ATOMS: atom_id res chain seq x y z
N MET A 1 -34.85 17.86 58.21
CA MET A 1 -34.93 17.15 56.94
C MET A 1 -33.52 17.03 56.36
N PRO A 2 -32.87 15.86 56.28
CA PRO A 2 -31.54 15.74 55.68
C PRO A 2 -31.64 15.53 54.15
N ILE A 3 -30.92 16.33 53.44
CA ILE A 3 -30.74 16.26 51.97
C ILE A 3 -29.82 15.07 51.68
N ARG A 4 -30.35 14.06 51.00
CA ARG A 4 -29.56 12.92 50.52
C ARG A 4 -28.90 13.32 49.20
N SER A 5 -27.59 13.55 49.23
CA SER A 5 -26.76 13.71 47.99
C SER A 5 -26.66 12.38 47.28
N VAL A 6 -27.24 12.29 46.10
CA VAL A 6 -27.04 11.15 45.15
C VAL A 6 -25.76 11.42 44.37
N ILE A 7 -24.71 10.66 44.69
CA ILE A 7 -23.48 10.64 43.86
C ILE A 7 -23.76 9.78 42.63
N LEU A 8 -23.88 10.43 41.48
CA LEU A 8 -23.99 9.76 40.19
C LEU A 8 -22.56 9.31 39.77
N LEU A 9 -22.26 8.03 39.89
CA LEU A 9 -21.02 7.44 39.43
C LEU A 9 -21.11 7.26 37.90
N VAL A 10 -20.52 8.18 37.16
CA VAL A 10 -20.41 8.04 35.71
C VAL A 10 -19.30 7.02 35.40
N PHE A 11 -19.68 5.81 35.06
CA PHE A 11 -18.78 4.79 34.55
C PHE A 11 -18.39 5.21 33.11
N ALA A 12 -17.20 5.80 32.96
CA ALA A 12 -16.59 6.01 31.65
C ALA A 12 -16.24 4.64 31.06
N LEU A 13 -17.08 4.12 30.19
CA LEU A 13 -16.81 2.92 29.41
C LEU A 13 -15.71 3.28 28.42
N CYS A 14 -14.44 3.02 28.77
CA CYS A 14 -13.35 3.05 27.82
C CYS A 14 -13.59 1.95 26.79
N ILE A 15 -14.24 2.29 25.68
CA ILE A 15 -14.27 1.43 24.50
C ILE A 15 -12.83 1.40 23.98
N ALA A 16 -12.09 0.35 24.31
CA ALA A 16 -10.83 0.04 23.68
C ALA A 16 -11.15 -0.24 22.19
N VAL A 17 -10.95 0.76 21.34
CA VAL A 17 -10.99 0.56 19.89
C VAL A 17 -9.83 -0.40 19.59
N PRO A 18 -10.09 -1.60 19.04
CA PRO A 18 -9.01 -2.50 18.66
C PRO A 18 -8.10 -1.75 17.69
N SER A 19 -6.84 -1.58 18.07
CA SER A 19 -5.81 -1.02 17.18
C SER A 19 -5.59 -2.04 16.07
N ARG A 20 -6.37 -1.92 14.99
CA ARG A 20 -6.17 -2.71 13.78
C ARG A 20 -5.01 -2.11 13.01
N ALA A 21 -4.23 -2.97 12.38
CA ALA A 21 -3.16 -2.54 11.49
C ALA A 21 -3.80 -1.88 10.26
N HIS A 22 -3.69 -0.55 10.17
CA HIS A 22 -4.29 0.23 9.10
C HIS A 22 -3.47 0.09 7.81
N GLU A 23 -4.16 -0.13 6.70
CA GLU A 23 -3.57 0.03 5.37
C GLU A 23 -3.14 1.48 5.16
N PHE A 24 -2.11 1.66 4.36
CA PHE A 24 -1.54 2.96 4.02
C PHE A 24 -1.20 2.97 2.54
N TRP A 25 -1.76 3.86 1.74
CA TRP A 25 -1.61 3.81 0.29
C TRP A 25 -1.53 5.19 -0.37
N LEU A 26 -0.93 5.23 -1.55
CA LEU A 26 -1.13 6.32 -2.50
C LEU A 26 -2.52 6.17 -3.12
N ALA A 27 -3.34 7.21 -3.06
CA ALA A 27 -4.68 7.14 -3.63
C ALA A 27 -4.61 7.00 -5.16
N PRO A 28 -5.38 6.07 -5.77
CA PRO A 28 -5.44 5.94 -7.22
C PRO A 28 -5.87 7.25 -7.87
N VAL A 29 -5.22 7.62 -8.96
CA VAL A 29 -5.60 8.79 -9.77
C VAL A 29 -6.74 8.38 -10.69
N THR A 30 -7.90 9.03 -10.52
CA THR A 30 -9.14 8.67 -11.22
C THR A 30 -9.54 9.67 -12.31
N VAL A 31 -8.84 10.80 -12.41
CA VAL A 31 -9.10 11.81 -13.45
C VAL A 31 -8.29 11.49 -14.71
N PRO A 32 -8.85 11.73 -15.90
CA PRO A 32 -8.09 11.62 -17.16
C PRO A 32 -6.94 12.62 -17.17
N LEU A 33 -5.76 12.16 -17.60
CA LEU A 33 -4.54 12.98 -17.69
C LEU A 33 -3.91 12.83 -19.06
N VAL A 34 -3.32 13.92 -19.53
CA VAL A 34 -2.56 13.94 -20.79
C VAL A 34 -1.11 14.36 -20.54
N ALA A 35 -0.21 14.01 -21.45
CA ALA A 35 1.19 14.39 -21.34
C ALA A 35 1.36 15.90 -21.20
N GLY A 36 2.10 16.32 -20.18
CA GLY A 36 2.28 17.73 -19.77
C GLY A 36 1.41 18.15 -18.61
N ASP A 37 0.44 17.35 -18.17
CA ASP A 37 -0.30 17.59 -16.93
C ASP A 37 0.56 17.28 -15.68
N SER A 38 -0.01 17.53 -14.52
CA SER A 38 0.51 17.06 -13.24
C SER A 38 -0.57 16.29 -12.50
N ALA A 39 -0.21 15.15 -11.94
CA ALA A 39 -1.08 14.38 -11.04
C ALA A 39 -0.89 14.86 -9.61
N ARG A 40 -1.99 15.10 -8.89
CA ARG A 40 -1.96 15.31 -7.45
C ARG A 40 -2.01 13.96 -6.75
N LEU A 41 -0.90 13.58 -6.11
CA LEU A 41 -0.84 12.39 -5.26
C LEU A 41 -1.20 12.73 -3.83
N THR A 42 -1.99 11.86 -3.22
CA THR A 42 -2.36 11.94 -1.79
C THR A 42 -2.08 10.61 -1.12
N LEU A 43 -1.68 10.68 0.14
CA LEU A 43 -1.54 9.52 1.01
C LEU A 43 -2.81 9.33 1.84
N ARG A 44 -3.18 8.07 2.03
CA ARG A 44 -4.29 7.70 2.89
C ARG A 44 -3.89 6.62 3.89
N VAL A 45 -4.53 6.62 5.03
CA VAL A 45 -4.44 5.56 6.05
C VAL A 45 -5.84 5.18 6.49
N GLY A 46 -6.12 3.89 6.60
CA GLY A 46 -7.44 3.44 7.02
C GLY A 46 -7.64 1.95 6.83
N GLU A 47 -8.90 1.52 6.90
CA GLU A 47 -9.30 0.12 6.78
C GLU A 47 -10.25 -0.05 5.57
N TYR A 48 -10.29 -1.25 5.03
CA TYR A 48 -11.23 -1.62 3.96
C TYR A 48 -11.17 -0.70 2.73
N PHE A 49 -9.97 -0.20 2.41
CA PHE A 49 -9.74 0.75 1.31
C PHE A 49 -10.57 2.05 1.45
N GLU A 50 -10.91 2.38 2.69
CA GLU A 50 -11.46 3.66 3.12
C GLU A 50 -10.56 4.26 4.19
N GLY A 51 -10.21 5.53 4.06
CA GLY A 51 -9.28 6.12 5.01
C GLY A 51 -9.19 7.64 4.91
N GLU A 52 -8.55 8.19 5.92
CA GLU A 52 -8.28 9.62 6.05
C GLU A 52 -7.07 10.03 5.21
N LEU A 53 -7.07 11.28 4.79
CA LEU A 53 -5.88 11.89 4.19
C LEU A 53 -4.82 12.10 5.25
N ILE A 54 -3.60 11.68 4.93
CA ILE A 54 -2.43 12.00 5.72
C ILE A 54 -1.45 12.82 4.90
N GLY A 55 -0.56 13.55 5.60
CA GLY A 55 0.37 14.45 4.93
C GLY A 55 1.62 13.74 4.43
N PHE A 56 2.20 14.31 3.39
CA PHE A 56 3.60 14.08 3.04
C PHE A 56 4.50 14.98 3.88
N SER A 57 5.72 14.51 4.17
CA SER A 57 6.81 15.33 4.70
C SER A 57 8.15 14.69 4.40
N THR A 58 9.20 15.50 4.40
CA THR A 58 10.58 15.00 4.26
C THR A 58 10.96 14.06 5.41
N SER A 59 10.51 14.33 6.64
CA SER A 59 10.83 13.50 7.81
C SER A 59 10.22 12.11 7.80
N GLN A 60 9.07 11.93 7.13
CA GLN A 60 8.36 10.63 7.05
C GLN A 60 8.70 9.83 5.79
N THR A 61 9.27 10.49 4.79
CA THR A 61 9.57 9.89 3.49
C THR A 61 11.04 9.51 3.39
N ARG A 62 11.31 8.24 3.09
CA ARG A 62 12.65 7.75 2.77
C ARG A 62 12.96 7.89 1.29
N ASP A 63 11.97 7.62 0.42
CA ASP A 63 12.11 7.71 -1.03
C ASP A 63 10.75 8.03 -1.65
N LEU A 64 10.74 8.95 -2.60
CA LEU A 64 9.62 9.28 -3.47
C LEU A 64 10.14 9.43 -4.89
N ARG A 65 9.73 8.55 -5.79
CA ARG A 65 10.28 8.48 -7.15
C ARG A 65 9.22 8.13 -8.16
N GLN A 66 9.35 8.69 -9.34
CA GLN A 66 8.51 8.36 -10.50
C GLN A 66 9.32 7.57 -11.53
N TYR A 67 8.66 6.59 -12.14
CA TYR A 67 9.15 5.81 -13.27
C TYR A 67 8.19 5.97 -14.46
N SER A 68 8.74 6.03 -15.67
CA SER A 68 7.98 6.06 -16.93
C SER A 68 8.85 5.52 -18.05
N ALA A 69 8.31 5.39 -19.25
CA ALA A 69 9.09 5.03 -20.45
C ALA A 69 10.22 6.04 -20.74
N ALA A 70 10.12 7.28 -20.25
CA ALA A 70 11.16 8.32 -20.37
C ALA A 70 12.29 8.19 -19.33
N GLY A 71 12.18 7.26 -18.38
CA GLY A 71 13.15 7.05 -17.31
C GLY A 71 12.56 7.25 -15.91
N ASN A 72 13.42 7.51 -14.92
CA ASN A 72 12.99 7.77 -13.55
C ASN A 72 13.36 9.18 -13.11
N ILE A 73 12.57 9.73 -12.19
CA ILE A 73 12.73 11.07 -11.63
C ILE A 73 12.64 10.97 -10.11
N ASP A 74 13.59 11.58 -9.42
CA ASP A 74 13.53 11.79 -7.97
C ASP A 74 12.54 12.92 -7.67
N LEU A 75 11.55 12.63 -6.84
CA LEU A 75 10.50 13.57 -6.46
C LEU A 75 10.67 14.11 -5.03
N GLN A 76 11.75 13.80 -4.35
CA GLN A 76 11.97 14.21 -2.94
C GLN A 76 12.00 15.73 -2.78
N THR A 77 12.45 16.46 -3.80
CA THR A 77 12.44 17.93 -3.81
C THR A 77 11.04 18.54 -3.83
N LEU A 78 10.00 17.76 -4.16
CA LEU A 78 8.61 18.18 -4.13
C LEU A 78 7.95 17.99 -2.76
N LEU A 79 8.63 17.31 -1.83
CA LEU A 79 8.10 17.05 -0.49
C LEU A 79 8.09 18.33 0.34
N PRO A 80 6.98 18.60 1.05
CA PRO A 80 6.95 19.68 2.04
C PRO A 80 7.85 19.36 3.24
N GLN A 81 8.43 20.39 3.85
CA GLN A 81 9.23 20.27 5.06
C GLN A 81 8.35 19.79 6.22
N ASP A 82 7.22 20.47 6.43
CA ASP A 82 6.23 20.11 7.43
C ASP A 82 5.16 19.19 6.82
N ILE A 83 4.47 18.42 7.66
CA ILE A 83 3.41 17.51 7.23
C ILE A 83 2.30 18.29 6.54
N SER A 84 2.03 17.97 5.27
CA SER A 84 0.99 18.62 4.47
C SER A 84 0.08 17.60 3.81
N ALA A 85 -1.20 17.65 4.12
CA ALA A 85 -2.24 16.83 3.52
C ALA A 85 -2.67 17.32 2.11
N SER A 86 -2.11 18.43 1.62
CA SER A 86 -2.45 18.97 0.27
C SER A 86 -2.00 18.07 -0.87
N GLY A 87 -1.18 17.06 -0.58
CA GLY A 87 -0.60 16.14 -1.57
C GLY A 87 0.61 16.75 -2.29
N VAL A 88 1.19 15.96 -3.19
CA VAL A 88 2.34 16.32 -4.02
C VAL A 88 1.90 16.35 -5.49
N LEU A 89 2.28 17.39 -6.22
CA LEU A 89 2.03 17.50 -7.66
C LEU A 89 3.19 16.87 -8.42
N VAL A 90 2.91 15.76 -9.11
CA VAL A 90 3.89 14.99 -9.87
C VAL A 90 3.76 15.32 -11.36
N PRO A 91 4.82 15.80 -12.03
CA PRO A 91 4.77 16.12 -13.45
C PRO A 91 4.67 14.85 -14.30
N LEU A 92 3.82 14.88 -15.33
CA LEU A 92 3.59 13.78 -16.27
C LEU A 92 4.05 14.21 -17.66
N SER A 93 5.33 14.09 -17.94
CA SER A 93 5.95 14.65 -19.15
C SER A 93 5.70 13.84 -20.45
N ALA A 94 5.39 12.54 -20.32
CA ALA A 94 5.25 11.62 -21.45
C ALA A 94 3.91 10.87 -21.39
N PRO A 95 3.36 10.42 -22.54
CA PRO A 95 2.23 9.49 -22.54
C PRO A 95 2.69 8.09 -22.14
N GLY A 96 1.74 7.26 -21.69
CA GLY A 96 1.95 5.88 -21.25
C GLY A 96 1.70 5.68 -19.76
N THR A 97 2.25 4.61 -19.23
CA THR A 97 2.16 4.29 -17.80
C THR A 97 3.22 5.06 -17.02
N HIS A 98 2.79 5.73 -15.98
CA HIS A 98 3.67 6.26 -14.94
C HIS A 98 3.47 5.48 -13.67
N MET A 99 4.55 5.16 -12.97
CA MET A 99 4.53 4.52 -11.66
C MET A 99 5.20 5.43 -10.66
N VAL A 100 4.51 5.74 -9.56
CA VAL A 100 5.12 6.46 -8.44
C VAL A 100 5.27 5.52 -7.26
N ILE A 101 6.45 5.50 -6.68
CA ILE A 101 6.75 4.77 -5.44
C ILE A 101 6.90 5.74 -4.29
N PHE A 102 6.51 5.29 -3.11
CA PHE A 102 6.78 5.93 -1.82
C PHE A 102 7.29 4.88 -0.84
N ASN A 103 8.44 5.15 -0.21
CA ASN A 103 8.98 4.37 0.89
C ASN A 103 8.94 5.22 2.15
N SER A 104 8.35 4.69 3.23
CA SER A 104 8.36 5.40 4.51
C SER A 104 9.70 5.30 5.22
N GLN A 105 9.99 6.25 6.11
CA GLN A 105 10.92 6.01 7.19
C GLN A 105 10.39 4.87 8.08
N PRO A 106 11.28 4.12 8.78
CA PRO A 106 10.84 3.13 9.74
C PRO A 106 10.12 3.79 10.92
N ASN A 107 9.11 3.11 11.43
CA ASN A 107 8.44 3.49 12.67
C ASN A 107 8.26 2.25 13.55
N THR A 108 7.96 2.41 14.83
CA THR A 108 7.85 1.31 15.79
C THR A 108 6.48 1.29 16.44
N ILE A 109 6.00 0.09 16.78
CA ILE A 109 4.77 -0.12 17.54
C ILE A 109 4.92 -1.35 18.44
N SER A 110 4.25 -1.30 19.59
CA SER A 110 4.09 -2.45 20.47
C SER A 110 2.61 -2.74 20.64
N LEU A 111 2.20 -3.94 20.28
CA LEU A 111 0.82 -4.40 20.36
C LEU A 111 0.70 -5.45 21.49
N SER A 112 -0.44 -5.49 22.18
CA SER A 112 -0.71 -6.59 23.11
C SER A 112 -0.66 -7.94 22.39
N ALA A 113 -0.39 -9.03 23.12
CA ALA A 113 -0.29 -10.37 22.53
C ALA A 113 -1.52 -10.73 21.69
N ASP A 114 -2.72 -10.46 22.19
CA ASP A 114 -3.97 -10.80 21.51
C ASP A 114 -4.16 -9.96 20.25
N THR A 115 -3.92 -8.64 20.34
CA THR A 115 -4.00 -7.74 19.19
C THR A 115 -2.98 -8.13 18.10
N PHE A 116 -1.76 -8.47 18.53
CA PHE A 116 -0.70 -8.89 17.61
C PHE A 116 -1.05 -10.22 16.93
N HIS A 117 -1.60 -11.18 17.64
CA HIS A 117 -2.02 -12.47 17.07
C HIS A 117 -3.20 -12.32 16.09
N ALA A 118 -4.16 -11.44 16.38
CA ALA A 118 -5.25 -11.14 15.46
C ALA A 118 -4.70 -10.51 14.16
N TYR A 119 -3.82 -9.53 14.28
CA TYR A 119 -3.13 -8.92 13.14
C TYR A 119 -2.34 -9.95 12.32
N LEU A 120 -1.53 -10.80 12.96
CA LEU A 120 -0.78 -11.84 12.25
C LEU A 120 -1.70 -12.78 11.45
N HIS A 121 -2.84 -13.14 12.03
CA HIS A 121 -3.82 -13.99 11.35
C HIS A 121 -4.47 -13.27 10.16
N ASP A 122 -4.90 -12.04 10.33
CA ASP A 122 -5.53 -11.24 9.27
C ASP A 122 -4.60 -11.01 8.07
N GLU A 123 -3.27 -10.91 8.31
CA GLU A 123 -2.27 -10.71 7.27
C GLU A 123 -1.63 -12.02 6.74
N GLY A 124 -2.13 -13.20 7.19
CA GLY A 124 -1.61 -14.49 6.73
C GLY A 124 -0.22 -14.82 7.28
N LEU A 125 0.16 -14.23 8.40
CA LEU A 125 1.46 -14.39 9.06
C LEU A 125 1.40 -15.42 10.20
N ASP A 126 0.53 -16.45 10.10
CA ASP A 126 0.36 -17.46 11.13
C ASP A 126 1.65 -18.22 11.45
N PHE A 127 2.61 -18.28 10.53
CA PHE A 127 3.94 -18.84 10.77
C PHE A 127 4.70 -18.08 11.87
N ILE A 128 4.54 -16.75 11.97
CA ILE A 128 5.10 -15.95 13.07
C ILE A 128 4.46 -16.33 14.41
N LYS A 129 3.14 -16.54 14.42
CA LYS A 129 2.44 -17.01 15.62
C LYS A 129 2.98 -18.35 16.09
N THR A 130 3.23 -19.30 15.15
CA THR A 130 3.85 -20.59 15.44
C THR A 130 5.27 -20.44 16.00
N GLN A 131 6.09 -19.57 15.42
CA GLN A 131 7.44 -19.26 15.94
C GLN A 131 7.40 -18.69 17.37
N ARG A 132 6.47 -17.77 17.65
CA ARG A 132 6.28 -17.19 18.99
C ARG A 132 5.85 -18.23 20.01
N GLN A 133 5.00 -19.17 19.62
CA GLN A 133 4.59 -20.29 20.47
C GLN A 133 5.78 -21.21 20.79
N ALA A 134 6.57 -21.59 19.78
CA ALA A 134 7.75 -22.40 19.95
C ALA A 134 8.82 -21.75 20.83
N ALA A 135 8.95 -20.42 20.78
CA ALA A 135 9.85 -19.62 21.61
C ALA A 135 9.32 -19.34 23.02
N GLY A 136 8.09 -19.76 23.35
CA GLY A 136 7.48 -19.52 24.68
C GLY A 136 7.10 -18.05 24.95
N ILE A 137 7.03 -17.21 23.91
CA ILE A 137 6.74 -15.76 24.01
C ILE A 137 5.35 -15.37 23.46
N ALA A 138 4.48 -16.36 23.20
CA ALA A 138 3.16 -16.10 22.65
C ALA A 138 2.30 -15.14 23.50
N GLY A 139 2.44 -15.16 24.84
CA GLY A 139 1.73 -14.27 25.76
C GLY A 139 2.37 -12.89 25.94
N THR A 140 3.50 -12.58 25.30
CA THR A 140 4.16 -11.28 25.41
C THR A 140 3.69 -10.31 24.32
N PRO A 141 3.79 -8.98 24.50
CA PRO A 141 3.53 -8.01 23.44
C PRO A 141 4.37 -8.30 22.18
N GLY A 142 3.81 -8.00 21.01
CA GLY A 142 4.55 -7.99 19.75
C GLY A 142 5.17 -6.61 19.54
N ARG A 143 6.49 -6.54 19.46
CA ARG A 143 7.23 -5.29 19.27
C ARG A 143 7.80 -5.29 17.87
N GLU A 144 7.30 -4.41 17.01
CA GLU A 144 7.71 -4.37 15.61
C GLU A 144 8.25 -3.00 15.19
N ARG A 145 9.19 -3.04 14.25
CA ARG A 145 9.60 -1.91 13.46
C ARG A 145 8.99 -2.11 12.07
N TYR A 146 8.07 -1.22 11.66
CA TYR A 146 7.41 -1.34 10.39
C TYR A 146 7.87 -0.31 9.37
N ARG A 147 7.78 -0.71 8.08
CA ARG A 147 8.06 0.14 6.93
C ARG A 147 7.00 -0.09 5.86
N ARG A 148 6.71 0.96 5.10
CA ARG A 148 5.71 0.95 4.03
C ARG A 148 6.37 1.17 2.68
N PHE A 149 6.03 0.31 1.72
CA PHE A 149 6.51 0.28 0.35
C PHE A 149 5.30 0.34 -0.58
N VAL A 150 4.89 1.53 -0.97
CA VAL A 150 3.64 1.69 -1.71
C VAL A 150 3.92 2.20 -3.11
N LYS A 151 3.05 1.80 -4.05
CA LYS A 151 3.10 2.19 -5.45
C LYS A 151 1.73 2.64 -5.92
N THR A 152 1.71 3.56 -6.89
CA THR A 152 0.51 3.84 -7.69
C THR A 152 0.85 3.88 -9.17
N LEU A 153 -0.05 3.35 -10.00
CA LEU A 153 0.04 3.45 -11.46
C LEU A 153 -0.93 4.50 -11.97
N ILE A 154 -0.46 5.27 -12.95
CA ILE A 154 -1.19 6.38 -13.56
C ILE A 154 -1.14 6.20 -15.06
N SER A 155 -2.30 6.23 -15.72
CA SER A 155 -2.40 6.25 -17.18
C SER A 155 -2.35 7.70 -17.68
N VAL A 156 -1.50 7.97 -18.66
CA VAL A 156 -1.31 9.28 -19.26
C VAL A 156 -1.53 9.19 -20.76
N ALA A 157 -2.55 9.87 -21.28
CA ALA A 157 -2.84 9.91 -22.71
C ALA A 157 -1.85 10.82 -23.44
N PRO A 158 -1.63 10.60 -24.74
CA PRO A 158 -0.90 11.56 -25.58
C PRO A 158 -1.66 12.90 -25.64
N LYS A 159 -0.94 14.00 -25.85
CA LYS A 159 -1.58 15.30 -26.12
C LYS A 159 -2.46 15.20 -27.38
N PRO A 160 -3.63 15.83 -27.41
CA PRO A 160 -4.44 15.93 -28.60
C PRO A 160 -3.62 16.50 -29.78
N GLY A 161 -3.65 15.82 -30.93
CA GLY A 161 -2.89 16.22 -32.13
C GLY A 161 -1.41 15.84 -32.12
N ALA A 162 -0.91 15.18 -31.07
CA ALA A 162 0.47 14.65 -31.10
C ALA A 162 0.57 13.49 -32.09
N VAL A 163 1.42 13.63 -33.09
CA VAL A 163 1.74 12.56 -34.05
C VAL A 163 2.95 11.79 -33.50
N SER A 164 2.76 10.52 -33.16
CA SER A 164 3.88 9.65 -32.79
C SER A 164 4.60 9.23 -34.06
N SER A 165 5.79 9.77 -34.31
CA SER A 165 6.67 9.36 -35.42
C SER A 165 7.62 8.22 -35.06
N GLN A 166 7.61 7.76 -33.80
CA GLN A 166 8.49 6.69 -33.33
C GLN A 166 7.74 5.36 -33.21
N ALA A 167 8.43 4.26 -33.50
CA ALA A 167 7.93 2.92 -33.20
C ALA A 167 7.61 2.80 -31.70
N ILE A 168 6.35 2.47 -31.37
CA ILE A 168 5.90 2.34 -30.00
C ILE A 168 6.59 1.13 -29.38
N LYS A 169 7.58 1.38 -28.53
CA LYS A 169 8.14 0.32 -27.68
C LYS A 169 7.07 -0.13 -26.68
N PRO A 170 6.97 -1.42 -26.37
CA PRO A 170 6.08 -1.88 -25.31
C PRO A 170 6.36 -1.13 -24.01
N ASP A 171 5.32 -0.57 -23.41
CA ASP A 171 5.43 0.10 -22.12
C ASP A 171 5.45 -0.94 -20.99
N THR A 172 6.64 -1.18 -20.44
CA THR A 172 6.88 -2.13 -19.34
C THR A 172 7.04 -1.44 -17.98
N THR A 173 6.71 -0.15 -17.89
CA THR A 173 6.84 0.64 -16.63
C THR A 173 6.15 -0.04 -15.46
N HIS A 174 4.96 -0.62 -15.68
CA HIS A 174 4.17 -1.32 -14.65
C HIS A 174 4.92 -2.46 -13.95
N SER A 175 5.85 -3.13 -14.64
CA SER A 175 6.60 -4.29 -14.15
C SER A 175 8.05 -3.97 -13.77
N THR A 176 8.42 -2.69 -13.70
CA THR A 176 9.78 -2.26 -13.33
C THR A 176 10.07 -2.59 -11.87
N LEU A 177 11.16 -3.31 -11.62
CA LEU A 177 11.72 -3.49 -10.28
C LEU A 177 12.29 -2.15 -9.78
N THR A 178 11.80 -1.70 -8.63
CA THR A 178 12.19 -0.41 -8.05
C THR A 178 13.21 -0.53 -6.92
N GLY A 179 13.45 -1.77 -6.45
CA GLY A 179 14.33 -2.05 -5.33
C GLY A 179 13.68 -1.88 -3.96
N GLN A 180 12.36 -1.78 -3.89
CA GLN A 180 11.63 -1.89 -2.63
C GLN A 180 11.86 -3.28 -2.04
N ARG A 181 12.07 -3.38 -0.72
CA ARG A 181 12.33 -4.66 -0.05
C ARG A 181 11.20 -5.66 -0.20
N LEU A 182 9.96 -5.20 -0.06
CA LEU A 182 8.75 -5.96 -0.37
C LEU A 182 8.05 -5.25 -1.52
N GLU A 183 7.87 -5.93 -2.64
CA GLU A 183 7.47 -5.30 -3.89
C GLU A 183 6.43 -6.14 -4.64
N ILE A 184 5.32 -5.51 -5.02
CA ILE A 184 4.31 -6.10 -5.90
C ILE A 184 4.57 -5.63 -7.32
N LEU A 185 4.70 -6.58 -8.24
CA LEU A 185 4.96 -6.35 -9.66
C LEU A 185 3.80 -6.88 -10.48
N PRO A 186 3.03 -6.05 -11.19
CA PRO A 186 2.08 -6.52 -12.18
C PRO A 186 2.79 -7.30 -13.30
N ILE A 187 2.25 -8.46 -13.67
CA ILE A 187 2.73 -9.25 -14.81
C ILE A 187 2.18 -8.67 -16.13
N ASN A 188 0.93 -8.25 -16.10
CA ASN A 188 0.27 -7.54 -17.17
C ASN A 188 -0.12 -6.11 -16.73
N ASN A 189 -0.13 -5.18 -17.67
CA ASN A 189 -0.33 -3.75 -17.34
C ASN A 189 -1.80 -3.44 -17.02
N PRO A 190 -2.17 -3.13 -15.77
CA PRO A 190 -3.56 -2.85 -15.40
C PRO A 190 -4.09 -1.55 -16.04
N MET A 191 -3.21 -0.68 -16.54
CA MET A 191 -3.62 0.58 -17.17
C MET A 191 -4.25 0.40 -18.57
N VAL A 192 -4.11 -0.79 -19.16
CA VAL A 192 -4.71 -1.12 -20.47
C VAL A 192 -5.74 -2.26 -20.38
N MET A 193 -6.00 -2.75 -19.16
CA MET A 193 -6.98 -3.80 -18.89
C MET A 193 -8.41 -3.25 -18.79
N SER A 194 -9.37 -4.15 -18.92
CA SER A 194 -10.81 -3.88 -18.78
C SER A 194 -11.39 -4.62 -17.58
N PRO A 195 -12.53 -4.19 -17.02
CA PRO A 195 -13.26 -4.96 -16.05
C PRO A 195 -13.56 -6.38 -16.55
N GLY A 196 -13.32 -7.38 -15.71
CA GLY A 196 -13.43 -8.81 -16.04
C GLY A 196 -12.12 -9.45 -16.47
N ASP A 197 -11.07 -8.67 -16.74
CA ASP A 197 -9.75 -9.23 -17.02
C ASP A 197 -9.06 -9.73 -15.75
N VAL A 198 -8.14 -10.69 -15.93
CA VAL A 198 -7.34 -11.28 -14.86
C VAL A 198 -6.02 -10.53 -14.74
N LEU A 199 -5.78 -9.90 -13.59
CA LEU A 199 -4.51 -9.29 -13.24
C LEU A 199 -3.57 -10.32 -12.63
N GLY A 200 -2.49 -10.67 -13.32
CA GLY A 200 -1.36 -11.39 -12.76
C GLY A 200 -0.43 -10.43 -12.02
N VAL A 201 0.04 -10.84 -10.84
CA VAL A 201 1.06 -10.13 -10.07
C VAL A 201 2.15 -11.09 -9.61
N ARG A 202 3.33 -10.56 -9.33
CA ARG A 202 4.41 -11.28 -8.64
C ARG A 202 4.84 -10.47 -7.42
N VAL A 203 5.04 -11.15 -6.29
CA VAL A 203 5.60 -10.57 -5.08
C VAL A 203 7.06 -10.97 -4.96
N VAL A 204 7.90 -9.98 -4.68
CA VAL A 204 9.32 -10.22 -4.35
C VAL A 204 9.65 -9.62 -2.99
N PHE A 205 10.49 -10.34 -2.23
CA PHE A 205 11.07 -9.89 -0.99
C PHE A 205 12.60 -9.93 -1.11
N ASP A 206 13.25 -8.79 -0.89
CA ASP A 206 14.70 -8.59 -1.09
C ASP A 206 15.18 -9.13 -2.46
N GLY A 207 14.38 -8.86 -3.51
CA GLY A 207 14.65 -9.25 -4.90
C GLY A 207 14.39 -10.72 -5.26
N LYS A 208 13.88 -11.54 -4.32
CA LYS A 208 13.55 -12.95 -4.55
C LYS A 208 12.04 -13.17 -4.52
N PRO A 209 11.50 -14.14 -5.28
CA PRO A 209 10.10 -14.51 -5.18
C PRO A 209 9.70 -14.83 -3.74
N LEU A 210 8.53 -14.35 -3.31
CA LEU A 210 7.96 -14.63 -2.00
C LEU A 210 6.80 -15.60 -2.15
N GLU A 211 6.99 -16.85 -1.68
CA GLU A 211 5.99 -17.91 -1.68
C GLU A 211 5.04 -17.81 -0.49
N ASP A 212 3.82 -18.33 -0.64
CA ASP A 212 2.77 -18.46 0.40
C ASP A 212 2.36 -17.14 1.08
N ALA A 213 2.68 -16.01 0.47
CA ALA A 213 2.27 -14.70 0.97
C ALA A 213 0.78 -14.45 0.67
N LEU A 214 0.03 -14.00 1.67
CA LEU A 214 -1.36 -13.60 1.50
C LEU A 214 -1.44 -12.22 0.84
N LEU A 215 -2.03 -12.17 -0.37
CA LEU A 215 -2.40 -10.92 -1.02
C LEU A 215 -3.89 -10.65 -0.85
N LYS A 216 -4.23 -9.37 -0.76
CA LYS A 216 -5.60 -8.88 -0.73
C LYS A 216 -5.79 -7.87 -1.86
N ALA A 217 -6.74 -8.13 -2.77
CA ALA A 217 -7.18 -7.14 -3.75
C ALA A 217 -8.43 -6.45 -3.24
N TRP A 218 -8.36 -5.13 -3.12
CA TRP A 218 -9.38 -4.28 -2.53
C TRP A 218 -10.04 -3.42 -3.61
N HIS A 219 -11.35 -3.39 -3.62
CA HIS A 219 -12.12 -2.47 -4.45
C HIS A 219 -13.30 -1.90 -3.66
N ARG A 220 -13.53 -0.60 -3.78
CA ARG A 220 -14.62 0.07 -3.07
C ARG A 220 -15.66 0.63 -4.05
N ARG A 221 -16.92 0.26 -3.86
CA ARG A 221 -18.04 0.71 -4.67
C ARG A 221 -19.30 0.87 -3.82
N GLY A 222 -20.00 2.01 -3.95
CA GLY A 222 -21.28 2.24 -3.27
C GLY A 222 -21.24 2.07 -1.75
N GLY A 223 -20.14 2.46 -1.10
CA GLY A 223 -19.96 2.32 0.34
C GLY A 223 -19.58 0.90 0.82
N GLN A 224 -19.49 -0.07 -0.10
CA GLN A 224 -19.09 -1.44 0.20
C GLN A 224 -17.67 -1.73 -0.31
N THR A 225 -16.94 -2.57 0.41
CA THR A 225 -15.60 -3.02 0.01
C THR A 225 -15.64 -4.50 -0.38
N LEU A 226 -15.21 -4.77 -1.59
CA LEU A 226 -14.88 -6.12 -2.06
C LEU A 226 -13.42 -6.41 -1.70
N ILE A 227 -13.17 -7.60 -1.15
CA ILE A 227 -11.82 -8.11 -0.86
C ILE A 227 -11.69 -9.48 -1.51
N ILE A 228 -10.77 -9.60 -2.47
CA ILE A 228 -10.40 -10.89 -3.07
C ILE A 228 -9.04 -11.28 -2.49
N ARG A 229 -8.92 -12.52 -2.01
CA ARG A 229 -7.69 -13.03 -1.41
C ARG A 229 -7.07 -14.10 -2.28
N ALA A 230 -5.75 -14.07 -2.39
CA ALA A 230 -4.96 -15.10 -3.03
C ALA A 230 -3.65 -15.30 -2.29
N LYS A 231 -3.03 -16.49 -2.41
CA LYS A 231 -1.68 -16.75 -1.93
C LYS A 231 -0.74 -16.85 -3.11
N THR A 232 0.51 -16.43 -2.91
CA THR A 232 1.54 -16.56 -3.93
C THR A 232 2.00 -18.00 -4.08
N ALA A 233 2.23 -18.40 -5.33
CA ALA A 233 2.89 -19.65 -5.69
C ALA A 233 4.41 -19.58 -5.40
N ALA A 234 5.13 -20.69 -5.63
CA ALA A 234 6.58 -20.78 -5.39
C ALA A 234 7.43 -19.78 -6.18
N ASP A 235 6.95 -19.32 -7.34
CA ASP A 235 7.58 -18.25 -8.13
C ASP A 235 7.16 -16.83 -7.72
N GLY A 236 6.42 -16.70 -6.61
CA GLY A 236 5.86 -15.46 -6.10
C GLY A 236 4.62 -14.95 -6.84
N SER A 237 4.10 -15.70 -7.82
CA SER A 237 2.96 -15.26 -8.63
C SER A 237 1.61 -15.50 -7.94
N ALA A 238 0.64 -14.62 -8.25
CA ALA A 238 -0.77 -14.77 -7.94
C ALA A 238 -1.61 -14.05 -9.00
N ALA A 239 -2.92 -14.34 -9.04
CA ALA A 239 -3.83 -13.74 -10.00
C ALA A 239 -5.16 -13.31 -9.36
N PHE A 240 -5.76 -12.25 -9.90
CA PHE A 240 -7.02 -11.68 -9.44
C PHE A 240 -7.95 -11.39 -10.61
N ASP A 241 -9.17 -11.90 -10.53
CA ASP A 241 -10.26 -11.42 -11.39
C ASP A 241 -10.67 -10.01 -10.91
N LEU A 242 -10.66 -9.03 -11.81
CA LEU A 242 -11.03 -7.65 -11.50
C LEU A 242 -12.39 -7.29 -12.11
N PRO A 243 -13.53 -7.62 -11.45
CA PRO A 243 -14.85 -7.55 -12.08
C PRO A 243 -15.36 -6.13 -12.30
N TYR A 244 -14.77 -5.11 -11.67
CA TYR A 244 -15.29 -3.75 -11.69
C TYR A 244 -14.28 -2.72 -12.14
N ALA A 245 -14.75 -1.71 -12.87
CA ALA A 245 -13.98 -0.49 -13.14
C ALA A 245 -13.83 0.34 -11.86
N GLY A 246 -12.81 1.22 -11.84
CA GLY A 246 -12.55 2.14 -10.75
C GLY A 246 -11.29 1.81 -9.95
N PRO A 247 -11.18 2.38 -8.73
CA PRO A 247 -9.96 2.26 -7.92
C PRO A 247 -9.80 0.85 -7.32
N TRP A 248 -8.60 0.32 -7.47
CA TRP A 248 -8.13 -0.93 -6.89
C TRP A 248 -6.86 -0.73 -6.09
N MET A 249 -6.65 -1.58 -5.09
CA MET A 249 -5.39 -1.73 -4.38
C MET A 249 -5.10 -3.21 -4.17
N ILE A 250 -3.87 -3.64 -4.43
CA ILE A 250 -3.37 -4.97 -4.04
C ILE A 250 -2.42 -4.74 -2.88
N SER A 251 -2.59 -5.46 -1.77
CA SER A 251 -1.70 -5.34 -0.60
C SER A 251 -1.14 -6.69 -0.17
N VAL A 252 0.02 -6.64 0.49
CA VAL A 252 0.71 -7.78 1.10
C VAL A 252 1.53 -7.30 2.29
N VAL A 253 1.59 -8.10 3.34
CA VAL A 253 2.47 -7.89 4.49
C VAL A 253 3.42 -9.06 4.62
N HIS A 254 4.68 -8.76 4.90
CA HIS A 254 5.68 -9.77 5.24
C HIS A 254 6.42 -9.36 6.51
N MET A 255 6.86 -10.35 7.30
CA MET A 255 7.49 -10.10 8.58
C MET A 255 8.70 -11.02 8.77
N VAL A 256 9.79 -10.45 9.28
CA VAL A 256 11.01 -11.20 9.60
C VAL A 256 11.45 -10.92 11.03
N PRO A 257 12.07 -11.89 11.73
CA PRO A 257 12.58 -11.68 13.08
C PRO A 257 13.79 -10.73 13.07
N VAL A 258 13.94 -10.00 14.18
CA VAL A 258 15.10 -9.12 14.45
C VAL A 258 15.77 -9.60 15.73
N PHE A 259 17.08 -9.75 15.71
CA PHE A 259 17.82 -10.30 16.85
C PHE A 259 18.73 -9.29 17.56
N ASP A 260 19.18 -8.26 16.85
CA ASP A 260 20.25 -7.36 17.33
C ASP A 260 19.77 -5.94 17.65
N VAL A 261 18.46 -5.75 17.78
CA VAL A 261 17.86 -4.44 18.08
C VAL A 261 17.08 -4.54 19.39
N LYS A 262 17.50 -3.74 20.38
CA LYS A 262 16.80 -3.67 21.65
C LYS A 262 15.34 -3.23 21.44
N ASP A 263 14.41 -3.87 22.14
CA ASP A 263 12.98 -3.54 22.15
C ASP A 263 12.25 -3.72 20.82
N ILE A 264 12.84 -4.41 19.84
CA ILE A 264 12.23 -4.80 18.56
C ILE A 264 12.40 -6.31 18.37
N ASP A 265 11.31 -7.00 18.12
CA ASP A 265 11.32 -8.45 17.86
C ASP A 265 11.16 -8.75 16.36
N TRP A 266 10.50 -7.84 15.62
CA TRP A 266 10.10 -8.06 14.23
C TRP A 266 10.31 -6.82 13.36
N ASP A 267 10.79 -7.03 12.13
CA ASP A 267 10.65 -6.08 11.02
C ASP A 267 9.42 -6.47 10.20
N SER A 268 8.40 -5.61 10.16
CA SER A 268 7.24 -5.79 9.30
C SER A 268 7.30 -4.86 8.09
N LEU A 269 7.06 -5.45 6.92
CA LEU A 269 7.11 -4.78 5.63
C LEU A 269 5.71 -4.81 5.04
N TRP A 270 5.18 -3.62 4.76
CA TRP A 270 3.86 -3.42 4.20
C TRP A 270 3.99 -2.92 2.77
N SER A 271 3.50 -3.69 1.81
CA SER A 271 3.55 -3.25 0.42
C SER A 271 2.16 -3.21 -0.19
N ASN A 272 1.92 -2.22 -1.02
CA ASN A 272 0.75 -2.21 -1.88
C ASN A 272 1.01 -1.55 -3.22
N LEU A 273 0.09 -1.84 -4.14
CA LEU A 273 0.00 -1.29 -5.47
C LEU A 273 -1.42 -0.80 -5.69
N SER A 274 -1.60 0.50 -5.92
CA SER A 274 -2.89 1.09 -6.26
C SER A 274 -2.96 1.52 -7.72
N PHE A 275 -4.16 1.45 -8.32
CA PHE A 275 -4.41 1.86 -9.70
C PHE A 275 -5.91 2.09 -9.93
N ASN A 276 -6.25 2.73 -11.05
CA ASN A 276 -7.62 2.91 -11.50
C ASN A 276 -7.88 2.06 -12.74
N LEU A 277 -8.67 0.99 -12.60
CA LEU A 277 -8.99 0.07 -13.70
C LEU A 277 -10.10 0.65 -14.59
N GLY A 278 -9.93 0.52 -15.89
CA GLY A 278 -10.97 0.87 -16.87
C GLY A 278 -11.17 2.37 -17.06
N GLY A 279 -10.24 3.18 -16.58
CA GLY A 279 -10.14 4.58 -16.95
C GLY A 279 -9.60 4.69 -18.39
N LYS A 280 -10.38 4.28 -19.39
CA LYS A 280 -10.07 4.67 -20.77
C LYS A 280 -10.28 6.18 -20.87
N PRO A 281 -9.33 6.91 -21.48
CA PRO A 281 -9.47 8.33 -21.72
C PRO A 281 -10.69 8.65 -22.59
#